data_c23e7bab7b253a8c3a8186ba1a3e105e
#
_entry.id   c23e7bab7b253a8c3a8186ba1a3e105e
#
_cell.length_a   1.000
_cell.length_b   1.000
_cell.length_c   1.000
_cell.angle_alpha   90.00
_cell.angle_beta   90.00
_cell.angle_gamma   90.00
#
_symmetry.space_group_name_H-M   'P 1'
#
loop_
_entity.id
_entity.type
_entity.pdbx_description
1 polymer ?
#
loop_
_entity_poly.entity_id
_entity_poly.type
_entity_poly.pdbx_seq_one_letter_code
_entity_poly.pdbx_strand_id
1 'polypeptide(L)'
;MLKTLTDAIAAEFAAAGFVLKRGRHFERVSASGRTHRYTVGVSKQKGWYSLHLTLGLLDRGLMAGVNAVLEQVLRDEAFHYPETWPPALVESTIKARVSHPVVAELTDWRSLRDDAETLEAFNARFGIWLRAFDSLEEVPDWQAQLSTSVTLSLEWFRSVDTAEWIEANTDYPALYLLNRRSAHDALQARYQALLERAPHAEEMRLFHKHLGAAAG
;
A
#
# COMPACT_ATOMS: atom_id res chain seq x y z
N MET A 1 -12.90 -21.65 0.30
CA MET A 1 -12.53 -20.50 1.16
C MET A 1 -12.38 -19.20 0.36
N LEU A 2 -11.30 -18.99 -0.43
CA LEU A 2 -11.07 -17.70 -1.14
C LEU A 2 -12.25 -17.32 -2.04
N LYS A 3 -12.75 -18.25 -2.86
CA LYS A 3 -13.93 -18.02 -3.72
C LYS A 3 -15.16 -17.62 -2.89
N THR A 4 -15.45 -18.30 -1.79
CA THR A 4 -16.58 -17.98 -0.90
C THR A 4 -16.49 -16.54 -0.38
N LEU A 5 -15.28 -16.10 0.05
CA LEU A 5 -15.03 -14.74 0.55
C LEU A 5 -15.21 -13.70 -0.57
N THR A 6 -14.64 -13.96 -1.75
CA THR A 6 -14.79 -13.02 -2.88
C THR A 6 -16.22 -12.96 -3.41
N ASP A 7 -16.94 -14.08 -3.46
CA ASP A 7 -18.35 -14.10 -3.89
C ASP A 7 -19.24 -13.31 -2.92
N ALA A 8 -18.96 -13.36 -1.62
CA ALA A 8 -19.75 -12.67 -0.60
C ALA A 8 -19.75 -11.13 -0.75
N ILE A 9 -18.66 -10.55 -1.29
CA ILE A 9 -18.50 -9.10 -1.43
C ILE A 9 -18.57 -8.62 -2.89
N ALA A 10 -18.69 -9.56 -3.84
CA ALA A 10 -18.61 -9.25 -5.27
C ALA A 10 -19.70 -8.27 -5.73
N ALA A 11 -20.93 -8.42 -5.23
CA ALA A 11 -22.04 -7.56 -5.60
C ALA A 11 -21.83 -6.10 -5.15
N GLU A 12 -21.30 -5.90 -3.94
CA GLU A 12 -21.00 -4.57 -3.39
C GLU A 12 -19.88 -3.90 -4.17
N PHE A 13 -18.80 -4.62 -4.45
CA PHE A 13 -17.70 -4.11 -5.26
C PHE A 13 -18.12 -3.85 -6.70
N ALA A 14 -18.97 -4.68 -7.29
CA ALA A 14 -19.50 -4.44 -8.64
C ALA A 14 -20.33 -3.16 -8.69
N ALA A 15 -21.20 -2.91 -7.70
CA ALA A 15 -21.97 -1.67 -7.57
C ALA A 15 -21.06 -0.43 -7.43
N ALA A 16 -19.87 -0.59 -6.83
CA ALA A 16 -18.86 0.45 -6.71
C ALA A 16 -17.90 0.54 -7.93
N GLY A 17 -18.16 -0.23 -8.99
CA GLY A 17 -17.38 -0.21 -10.24
C GLY A 17 -16.06 -0.99 -10.21
N PHE A 18 -15.87 -1.87 -9.23
CA PHE A 18 -14.71 -2.75 -9.18
C PHE A 18 -14.94 -4.03 -9.98
N VAL A 19 -13.87 -4.55 -10.55
CA VAL A 19 -13.84 -5.82 -11.29
C VAL A 19 -12.91 -6.79 -10.58
N LEU A 20 -13.37 -8.02 -10.37
CA LEU A 20 -12.55 -9.09 -9.79
C LEU A 20 -11.52 -9.57 -10.82
N LYS A 21 -10.23 -9.49 -10.44
CA LYS A 21 -9.09 -9.96 -11.23
C LYS A 21 -8.30 -11.03 -10.49
N ARG A 22 -7.86 -12.03 -11.24
CA ARG A 22 -7.04 -13.14 -10.74
C ARG A 22 -7.65 -13.85 -9.52
N GLY A 23 -9.00 -13.83 -9.42
CA GLY A 23 -9.75 -14.49 -8.36
C GLY A 23 -9.58 -13.93 -6.94
N ARG A 24 -8.87 -12.80 -6.77
CA ARG A 24 -8.59 -12.26 -5.44
C ARG A 24 -8.42 -10.73 -5.35
N HIS A 25 -8.31 -10.02 -6.48
CA HIS A 25 -8.15 -8.57 -6.51
C HIS A 25 -9.40 -7.93 -7.07
N PHE A 26 -10.05 -7.08 -6.30
CA PHE A 26 -11.06 -6.17 -6.82
C PHE A 26 -10.38 -4.87 -7.21
N GLU A 27 -10.45 -4.48 -8.47
CA GLU A 27 -9.79 -3.30 -9.01
C GLU A 27 -10.77 -2.40 -9.75
N ARG A 28 -10.61 -1.09 -9.57
CA ARG A 28 -11.20 -0.07 -10.45
C ARG A 28 -10.20 1.02 -10.75
N VAL A 29 -10.33 1.67 -11.91
CA VAL A 29 -9.62 2.90 -12.23
C VAL A 29 -10.48 4.06 -11.76
N SER A 30 -9.90 4.96 -10.97
CA SER A 30 -10.59 6.16 -10.46
C SER A 30 -10.55 7.30 -11.48
N ALA A 31 -11.24 8.40 -11.18
CA ALA A 31 -11.22 9.61 -11.99
C ALA A 31 -9.82 10.26 -12.08
N SER A 32 -8.95 10.03 -11.09
CA SER A 32 -7.56 10.48 -11.12
C SER A 32 -6.66 9.66 -12.06
N GLY A 33 -7.17 8.55 -12.63
CA GLY A 33 -6.41 7.60 -13.43
C GLY A 33 -5.66 6.55 -12.61
N ARG A 34 -5.69 6.63 -11.28
CA ARG A 34 -5.07 5.64 -10.37
C ARG A 34 -5.94 4.41 -10.23
N THR A 35 -5.33 3.30 -9.87
CA THR A 35 -6.05 2.05 -9.63
C THR A 35 -6.23 1.84 -8.13
N HIS A 36 -7.48 1.72 -7.70
CA HIS A 36 -7.86 1.24 -6.38
C HIS A 36 -7.87 -0.29 -6.41
N ARG A 37 -7.19 -0.92 -5.48
CA ARG A 37 -7.12 -2.39 -5.37
C ARG A 37 -7.47 -2.84 -3.96
N TYR A 38 -8.48 -3.69 -3.86
CA TYR A 38 -8.78 -4.46 -2.66
C TYR A 38 -8.35 -5.92 -2.91
N THR A 39 -7.53 -6.46 -2.04
CA THR A 39 -7.00 -7.82 -2.18
C THR A 39 -7.51 -8.70 -1.05
N VAL A 40 -8.05 -9.88 -1.41
CA VAL A 40 -8.39 -10.95 -0.49
C VAL A 40 -7.31 -12.03 -0.55
N GLY A 41 -6.60 -12.24 0.53
CA GLY A 41 -5.63 -13.31 0.69
C GLY A 41 -6.09 -14.30 1.76
N VAL A 42 -5.80 -15.56 1.56
CA VAL A 42 -6.06 -16.62 2.55
C VAL A 42 -4.79 -17.45 2.70
N SER A 43 -4.27 -17.51 3.91
CA SER A 43 -3.21 -18.45 4.27
C SER A 43 -3.81 -19.64 4.99
N LYS A 44 -3.34 -20.86 4.66
CA LYS A 44 -3.72 -22.10 5.34
C LYS A 44 -2.52 -22.63 6.09
N GLN A 45 -2.68 -22.88 7.37
CA GLN A 45 -1.74 -23.61 8.21
C GLN A 45 -2.40 -24.86 8.79
N LYS A 46 -1.66 -25.70 9.54
CA LYS A 46 -2.21 -26.92 10.11
C LYS A 46 -3.49 -26.64 10.92
N GLY A 47 -4.65 -27.00 10.35
CA GLY A 47 -5.93 -26.94 11.02
C GLY A 47 -6.62 -25.57 11.04
N TRP A 48 -6.04 -24.50 10.49
CA TRP A 48 -6.65 -23.18 10.52
C TRP A 48 -6.30 -22.29 9.30
N TYR A 49 -7.11 -21.28 9.07
CA TYR A 49 -6.95 -20.27 8.05
C TYR A 49 -6.74 -18.89 8.68
N SER A 50 -5.99 -18.03 8.03
CA SER A 50 -5.95 -16.60 8.31
C SER A 50 -6.31 -15.80 7.06
N LEU A 51 -7.04 -14.71 7.27
CA LEU A 51 -7.49 -13.82 6.22
C LEU A 51 -6.58 -12.59 6.18
N HIS A 52 -6.12 -12.26 4.98
CA HIS A 52 -5.33 -11.07 4.71
C HIS A 52 -6.14 -10.17 3.76
N LEU A 53 -6.60 -9.04 4.27
CA LEU A 53 -7.26 -8.01 3.48
C LEU A 53 -6.32 -6.83 3.34
N THR A 54 -6.04 -6.44 2.10
CA THR A 54 -5.08 -5.36 1.81
C THR A 54 -5.70 -4.36 0.84
N LEU A 55 -5.56 -3.07 1.13
CA LEU A 55 -5.90 -2.00 0.20
C LEU A 55 -4.65 -1.45 -0.45
N GLY A 56 -4.72 -1.13 -1.73
CA GLY A 56 -3.60 -0.54 -2.47
C GLY A 56 -4.07 0.59 -3.37
N LEU A 57 -3.42 1.74 -3.26
CA LEU A 57 -3.48 2.80 -4.25
C LEU A 57 -2.31 2.61 -5.22
N LEU A 58 -2.61 2.36 -6.50
CA LEU A 58 -1.60 2.10 -7.51
C LEU A 58 -1.59 3.23 -8.54
N ASP A 59 -0.40 3.70 -8.86
CA ASP A 59 -0.15 4.66 -9.95
C ASP A 59 1.11 4.22 -10.71
N ARG A 60 0.90 3.61 -11.88
CA ARG A 60 2.02 3.11 -12.70
C ARG A 60 2.90 4.24 -13.23
N GLY A 61 2.30 5.37 -13.60
CA GLY A 61 3.02 6.51 -14.15
C GLY A 61 3.91 7.18 -13.11
N LEU A 62 3.34 7.48 -11.95
CA LEU A 62 4.08 8.04 -10.82
C LEU A 62 5.19 7.08 -10.36
N MET A 63 4.84 5.82 -10.12
CA MET A 63 5.80 4.85 -9.59
C MET A 63 6.88 4.44 -10.58
N ALA A 64 6.64 4.55 -11.89
CA ALA A 64 7.71 4.37 -12.88
C ALA A 64 8.83 5.41 -12.69
N GLY A 65 8.47 6.67 -12.46
CA GLY A 65 9.46 7.72 -12.18
C GLY A 65 10.14 7.55 -10.81
N VAL A 66 9.36 7.28 -9.76
CA VAL A 66 9.90 7.00 -8.42
C VAL A 66 10.86 5.81 -8.45
N ASN A 67 10.46 4.72 -9.08
CA ASN A 67 11.26 3.50 -9.17
C ASN A 67 12.55 3.69 -10.00
N ALA A 68 12.52 4.55 -11.03
CA ALA A 68 13.73 4.88 -11.80
C ALA A 68 14.77 5.62 -10.94
N VAL A 69 14.32 6.56 -10.09
CA VAL A 69 15.22 7.22 -9.12
C VAL A 69 15.69 6.24 -8.07
N LEU A 70 14.79 5.42 -7.52
CA LEU A 70 15.14 4.41 -6.51
C LEU A 70 16.14 3.38 -7.05
N GLU A 71 16.05 3.00 -8.33
CA GLU A 71 17.04 2.12 -8.95
C GLU A 71 18.43 2.75 -8.98
N GLN A 72 18.53 4.06 -9.30
CA GLN A 72 19.80 4.77 -9.25
C GLN A 72 20.37 4.79 -7.83
N VAL A 73 19.53 5.00 -6.81
CA VAL A 73 19.93 4.94 -5.40
C VAL A 73 20.49 3.58 -5.03
N LEU A 74 19.75 2.51 -5.36
CA LEU A 74 20.13 1.15 -5.02
C LEU A 74 21.38 0.64 -5.77
N ARG A 75 21.80 1.36 -6.83
CA ARG A 75 23.03 1.10 -7.59
C ARG A 75 24.14 2.12 -7.31
N ASP A 76 23.87 3.14 -6.46
CA ASP A 76 24.89 4.12 -6.08
C ASP A 76 25.97 3.44 -5.23
N GLU A 77 27.24 3.78 -5.47
CA GLU A 77 28.38 3.22 -4.74
C GLU A 77 28.32 3.51 -3.22
N ALA A 78 27.63 4.58 -2.83
CA ALA A 78 27.40 4.92 -1.42
C ALA A 78 26.30 4.07 -0.78
N PHE A 79 25.51 3.30 -1.54
CA PHE A 79 24.49 2.42 -0.98
C PHE A 79 25.08 1.05 -0.65
N HIS A 80 25.07 0.69 0.63
CA HIS A 80 25.75 -0.51 1.10
C HIS A 80 24.81 -1.69 1.29
N TYR A 81 25.09 -2.78 0.57
CA TYR A 81 24.49 -4.09 0.84
C TYR A 81 25.38 -4.88 1.82
N PRO A 82 24.80 -5.82 2.59
CA PRO A 82 25.62 -6.72 3.40
C PRO A 82 26.67 -7.43 2.55
N GLU A 83 27.93 -7.43 2.98
CA GLU A 83 29.04 -8.07 2.26
C GLU A 83 28.81 -9.56 1.98
N THR A 84 27.98 -10.21 2.79
CA THR A 84 27.61 -11.64 2.65
C THR A 84 26.62 -11.89 1.51
N TRP A 85 26.04 -10.85 0.91
CA TRP A 85 25.08 -11.03 -0.17
C TRP A 85 25.76 -11.28 -1.51
N PRO A 86 25.46 -12.41 -2.18
CA PRO A 86 25.96 -12.63 -3.52
C PRO A 86 25.34 -11.63 -4.51
N PRO A 87 26.05 -11.26 -5.60
CA PRO A 87 25.58 -10.29 -6.60
C PRO A 87 24.17 -10.59 -7.15
N ALA A 88 23.83 -11.87 -7.35
CA ALA A 88 22.52 -12.28 -7.82
C ALA A 88 21.39 -11.96 -6.84
N LEU A 89 21.65 -11.99 -5.52
CA LEU A 89 20.68 -11.61 -4.50
C LEU A 89 20.48 -10.09 -4.50
N VAL A 90 21.57 -9.32 -4.64
CA VAL A 90 21.50 -7.86 -4.76
C VAL A 90 20.63 -7.48 -5.96
N GLU A 91 20.92 -8.02 -7.16
CA GLU A 91 20.13 -7.75 -8.37
C GLU A 91 18.66 -8.14 -8.23
N SER A 92 18.36 -9.29 -7.64
CA SER A 92 16.97 -9.71 -7.42
C SER A 92 16.24 -8.80 -6.43
N THR A 93 16.95 -8.30 -5.42
CA THR A 93 16.40 -7.35 -4.42
C THR A 93 16.13 -5.99 -5.08
N ILE A 94 17.05 -5.46 -5.87
CA ILE A 94 16.84 -4.22 -6.63
C ILE A 94 15.60 -4.37 -7.51
N LYS A 95 15.55 -5.40 -8.35
CA LYS A 95 14.43 -5.67 -9.23
C LYS A 95 13.10 -5.78 -8.48
N ALA A 96 13.07 -6.47 -7.35
CA ALA A 96 11.88 -6.58 -6.53
C ALA A 96 11.43 -5.21 -6.02
N ARG A 97 12.34 -4.39 -5.50
CA ARG A 97 12.02 -3.07 -4.91
C ARG A 97 11.51 -2.06 -5.93
N VAL A 98 12.02 -2.07 -7.17
CA VAL A 98 11.67 -1.09 -8.20
C VAL A 98 10.57 -1.56 -9.16
N SER A 99 9.90 -2.68 -8.87
CA SER A 99 8.87 -3.24 -9.77
C SER A 99 7.43 -2.92 -9.36
N HIS A 100 7.22 -2.29 -8.21
CA HIS A 100 5.89 -2.12 -7.64
C HIS A 100 5.22 -0.80 -8.05
N PRO A 101 3.98 -0.84 -8.57
CA PRO A 101 3.21 0.35 -8.89
C PRO A 101 2.44 0.91 -7.69
N VAL A 102 2.73 0.46 -6.46
CA VAL A 102 1.99 0.79 -5.24
C VAL A 102 2.49 2.12 -4.68
N VAL A 103 1.60 3.10 -4.61
CA VAL A 103 1.83 4.43 -4.01
C VAL A 103 1.59 4.39 -2.50
N ALA A 104 0.50 3.73 -2.11
CA ALA A 104 0.13 3.54 -0.71
C ALA A 104 -0.54 2.18 -0.51
N GLU A 105 -0.30 1.57 0.63
CA GLU A 105 -0.90 0.29 1.03
C GLU A 105 -1.42 0.39 2.47
N LEU A 106 -2.56 -0.26 2.72
CA LEU A 106 -3.11 -0.41 4.05
C LEU A 106 -3.31 -1.90 4.33
N THR A 107 -2.69 -2.36 5.41
CA THR A 107 -2.80 -3.73 5.95
C THR A 107 -3.31 -3.73 7.39
N ASP A 108 -3.04 -2.66 8.14
CA ASP A 108 -3.57 -2.47 9.50
C ASP A 108 -4.89 -1.67 9.46
N TRP A 109 -5.98 -2.38 9.47
CA TRP A 109 -7.32 -1.80 9.39
C TRP A 109 -7.74 -1.00 10.60
N ARG A 110 -7.02 -1.11 11.73
CA ARG A 110 -7.27 -0.32 12.94
C ARG A 110 -7.08 1.17 12.71
N SER A 111 -6.27 1.53 11.73
CA SER A 111 -6.09 2.93 11.31
C SER A 111 -7.33 3.56 10.65
N LEU A 112 -8.33 2.74 10.30
CA LEU A 112 -9.62 3.18 9.76
C LEU A 112 -10.72 3.26 10.84
N ARG A 113 -10.36 3.11 12.09
CA ARG A 113 -11.26 3.29 13.22
C ARG A 113 -11.63 4.76 13.32
N ASP A 114 -12.90 5.03 13.58
CA ASP A 114 -13.35 6.37 13.93
C ASP A 114 -12.71 6.83 15.26
N ASP A 115 -12.36 8.12 15.37
CA ASP A 115 -11.70 8.66 16.58
C ASP A 115 -12.55 8.48 17.84
N ALA A 116 -13.88 8.47 17.70
CA ALA A 116 -14.81 8.24 18.79
C ALA A 116 -15.03 6.75 19.11
N GLU A 117 -14.60 5.84 18.24
CA GLU A 117 -14.79 4.40 18.40
C GLU A 117 -13.68 3.78 19.23
N THR A 118 -13.99 2.90 20.16
CA THR A 118 -12.98 2.14 20.87
C THR A 118 -12.41 1.02 19.99
N LEU A 119 -11.17 0.58 20.24
CA LEU A 119 -10.57 -0.54 19.51
C LEU A 119 -11.38 -1.84 19.68
N GLU A 120 -11.99 -2.04 20.85
CA GLU A 120 -12.84 -3.18 21.12
C GLU A 120 -14.10 -3.17 20.27
N ALA A 121 -14.79 -2.02 20.16
CA ALA A 121 -15.97 -1.84 19.31
C ALA A 121 -15.63 -2.05 17.84
N PHE A 122 -14.51 -1.49 17.36
CA PHE A 122 -14.02 -1.70 16.00
C PHE A 122 -13.78 -3.18 15.71
N ASN A 123 -13.05 -3.89 16.59
CA ASN A 123 -12.76 -5.31 16.43
C ASN A 123 -14.03 -6.19 16.54
N ALA A 124 -15.05 -5.77 17.29
CA ALA A 124 -16.32 -6.48 17.35
C ALA A 124 -17.07 -6.42 16.03
N ARG A 125 -17.11 -5.26 15.35
CA ARG A 125 -17.78 -5.11 14.05
C ARG A 125 -16.93 -5.56 12.86
N PHE A 126 -15.59 -5.55 12.99
CA PHE A 126 -14.66 -5.96 11.93
C PHE A 126 -13.37 -6.54 12.51
N GLY A 127 -13.45 -7.76 13.01
CA GLY A 127 -12.31 -8.49 13.59
C GLY A 127 -11.88 -9.74 12.82
N ILE A 128 -12.57 -10.11 11.73
CA ILE A 128 -12.27 -11.32 10.96
C ILE A 128 -10.82 -11.37 10.44
N TRP A 129 -10.25 -10.23 10.08
CA TRP A 129 -8.88 -10.13 9.58
C TRP A 129 -7.80 -10.33 10.66
N LEU A 130 -8.19 -10.28 11.94
CA LEU A 130 -7.31 -10.51 13.09
C LEU A 130 -7.30 -11.95 13.56
N ARG A 131 -8.22 -12.80 13.07
CA ARG A 131 -8.48 -14.13 13.62
C ARG A 131 -7.92 -15.21 12.72
N ALA A 132 -7.48 -16.29 13.38
CA ALA A 132 -7.37 -17.62 12.78
C ALA A 132 -8.68 -18.39 13.06
N PHE A 133 -9.15 -19.17 12.08
CA PHE A 133 -10.38 -19.97 12.17
C PHE A 133 -10.25 -21.25 11.35
N ASP A 134 -10.90 -22.31 11.77
CA ASP A 134 -10.93 -23.57 11.03
C ASP A 134 -12.00 -23.54 9.92
N SER A 135 -13.09 -22.82 10.18
CA SER A 135 -14.21 -22.64 9.26
C SER A 135 -14.79 -21.23 9.37
N LEU A 136 -15.38 -20.70 8.29
CA LEU A 136 -16.07 -19.41 8.31
C LEU A 136 -17.30 -19.40 9.22
N GLU A 137 -17.93 -20.57 9.43
CA GLU A 137 -19.09 -20.73 10.30
C GLU A 137 -18.76 -20.42 11.77
N GLU A 138 -17.48 -20.51 12.16
CA GLU A 138 -17.01 -20.16 13.51
C GLU A 138 -16.87 -18.66 13.74
N VAL A 139 -16.88 -17.87 12.66
CA VAL A 139 -16.78 -16.41 12.73
C VAL A 139 -18.16 -15.79 12.73
N PRO A 140 -18.64 -15.24 13.86
CA PRO A 140 -19.96 -14.59 13.89
C PRO A 140 -20.09 -13.51 12.82
N ASP A 141 -21.20 -13.49 12.11
CA ASP A 141 -21.57 -12.47 11.14
C ASP A 141 -20.46 -12.17 10.10
N TRP A 142 -19.70 -13.18 9.68
CA TRP A 142 -18.54 -12.98 8.81
C TRP A 142 -18.87 -12.25 7.50
N GLN A 143 -20.08 -12.45 6.94
CA GLN A 143 -20.53 -11.72 5.74
C GLN A 143 -20.68 -10.22 6.04
N ALA A 144 -21.31 -9.86 7.17
CA ALA A 144 -21.48 -8.47 7.58
C ALA A 144 -20.11 -7.81 7.86
N GLN A 145 -19.16 -8.55 8.42
CA GLN A 145 -17.79 -8.05 8.63
C GLN A 145 -17.06 -7.81 7.30
N LEU A 146 -17.27 -8.65 6.29
CA LEU A 146 -16.72 -8.40 4.95
C LEU A 146 -17.40 -7.21 4.26
N SER A 147 -18.71 -7.05 4.38
CA SER A 147 -19.43 -5.86 3.91
C SER A 147 -18.90 -4.58 4.57
N THR A 148 -18.65 -4.60 5.88
CA THR A 148 -17.98 -3.52 6.60
C THR A 148 -16.62 -3.20 5.98
N SER A 149 -15.83 -4.21 5.61
CA SER A 149 -14.53 -3.98 4.97
C SER A 149 -14.65 -3.30 3.61
N VAL A 150 -15.69 -3.59 2.83
CA VAL A 150 -15.95 -2.89 1.56
C VAL A 150 -16.24 -1.41 1.81
N THR A 151 -17.12 -1.10 2.78
CA THR A 151 -17.44 0.29 3.16
C THR A 151 -16.19 1.05 3.56
N LEU A 152 -15.41 0.51 4.50
CA LEU A 152 -14.14 1.11 4.97
C LEU A 152 -13.15 1.31 3.83
N SER A 153 -13.05 0.34 2.90
CA SER A 153 -12.14 0.48 1.76
C SER A 153 -12.57 1.59 0.81
N LEU A 154 -13.85 1.78 0.56
CA LEU A 154 -14.35 2.86 -0.29
C LEU A 154 -14.11 4.24 0.34
N GLU A 155 -14.17 4.36 1.65
CA GLU A 155 -13.83 5.56 2.40
C GLU A 155 -12.34 5.84 2.34
N TRP A 156 -11.52 4.84 2.58
CA TRP A 156 -10.07 4.97 2.47
C TRP A 156 -9.65 5.42 1.07
N PHE A 157 -10.14 4.77 0.01
CA PHE A 157 -9.81 5.17 -1.36
C PHE A 157 -10.19 6.62 -1.68
N ARG A 158 -11.32 7.10 -1.14
CA ARG A 158 -11.71 8.51 -1.31
C ARG A 158 -10.74 9.47 -0.62
N SER A 159 -10.22 9.10 0.54
CA SER A 159 -9.30 9.95 1.30
C SER A 159 -7.89 9.98 0.73
N VAL A 160 -7.39 8.84 0.20
CA VAL A 160 -5.97 8.73 -0.20
C VAL A 160 -5.73 9.06 -1.68
N ASP A 161 -6.77 9.07 -2.52
CA ASP A 161 -6.62 9.26 -3.97
C ASP A 161 -6.55 10.74 -4.38
N THR A 162 -5.73 11.51 -3.66
CA THR A 162 -5.44 12.92 -3.96
C THR A 162 -3.94 13.16 -3.98
N ALA A 163 -3.50 14.19 -4.72
CA ALA A 163 -2.09 14.56 -4.75
C ALA A 163 -1.62 15.06 -3.37
N GLU A 164 -2.47 15.83 -2.71
CA GLU A 164 -2.21 16.41 -1.40
C GLU A 164 -2.01 15.32 -0.35
N TRP A 165 -2.86 14.28 -0.37
CA TRP A 165 -2.69 13.16 0.56
C TRP A 165 -1.38 12.41 0.31
N ILE A 166 -1.05 12.14 -0.97
CA ILE A 166 0.19 11.44 -1.33
C ILE A 166 1.41 12.24 -0.84
N GLU A 167 1.43 13.54 -1.07
CA GLU A 167 2.52 14.42 -0.65
C GLU A 167 2.66 14.51 0.88
N ALA A 168 1.55 14.47 1.61
CA ALA A 168 1.55 14.52 3.06
C ALA A 168 1.90 13.18 3.73
N ASN A 169 1.57 12.04 3.10
CA ASN A 169 1.55 10.75 3.78
C ASN A 169 2.49 9.69 3.18
N THR A 170 3.15 9.97 2.05
CA THR A 170 4.11 9.02 1.46
C THR A 170 5.53 9.59 1.50
N ASP A 171 6.52 8.72 1.32
CA ASP A 171 7.93 9.11 1.36
C ASP A 171 8.46 9.45 -0.05
N TYR A 172 8.95 8.47 -0.80
CA TYR A 172 9.50 8.69 -2.14
C TYR A 172 8.50 9.27 -3.15
N PRO A 173 7.22 8.82 -3.21
CA PRO A 173 6.25 9.44 -4.09
C PRO A 173 6.03 10.93 -3.80
N ALA A 174 6.00 11.32 -2.52
CA ALA A 174 5.87 12.73 -2.11
C ALA A 174 7.03 13.57 -2.63
N LEU A 175 8.28 13.15 -2.36
CA LEU A 175 9.47 13.87 -2.82
C LEU A 175 9.51 13.98 -4.35
N TYR A 176 9.17 12.90 -5.06
CA TYR A 176 9.13 12.89 -6.51
C TYR A 176 8.08 13.86 -7.07
N LEU A 177 6.87 13.90 -6.52
CA LEU A 177 5.81 14.82 -6.94
C LEU A 177 6.19 16.27 -6.70
N LEU A 178 6.73 16.59 -5.52
CA LEU A 178 7.17 17.94 -5.17
C LEU A 178 8.29 18.42 -6.09
N ASN A 179 9.25 17.55 -6.41
CA ASN A 179 10.32 17.85 -7.37
C ASN A 179 9.78 18.14 -8.77
N ARG A 180 8.86 17.29 -9.28
CA ARG A 180 8.24 17.48 -10.60
C ARG A 180 7.47 18.79 -10.74
N ARG A 181 6.93 19.33 -9.65
CA ARG A 181 6.23 20.62 -9.61
C ARG A 181 7.16 21.79 -9.36
N SER A 182 8.46 21.55 -9.23
CA SER A 182 9.46 22.57 -8.83
C SER A 182 9.09 23.27 -7.51
N ALA A 183 8.43 22.57 -6.59
CA ALA A 183 8.02 23.08 -5.28
C ALA A 183 9.19 22.94 -4.27
N HIS A 184 10.29 23.67 -4.50
CA HIS A 184 11.56 23.47 -3.81
C HIS A 184 11.47 23.61 -2.28
N ASP A 185 10.76 24.61 -1.78
CA ASP A 185 10.61 24.83 -0.33
C ASP A 185 9.84 23.68 0.32
N ALA A 186 8.74 23.25 -0.30
CA ALA A 186 7.93 22.13 0.18
C ALA A 186 8.71 20.81 0.09
N LEU A 187 9.47 20.59 -0.99
CA LEU A 187 10.37 19.45 -1.15
C LEU A 187 11.39 19.40 0.00
N GLN A 188 12.06 20.52 0.28
CA GLN A 188 13.06 20.58 1.34
C GLN A 188 12.45 20.35 2.72
N ALA A 189 11.31 20.97 3.01
CA ALA A 189 10.59 20.77 4.27
C ALA A 189 10.17 19.31 4.46
N ARG A 190 9.61 18.68 3.40
CA ARG A 190 9.23 17.26 3.44
C ARG A 190 10.43 16.35 3.62
N TYR A 191 11.52 16.61 2.92
CA TYR A 191 12.77 15.85 3.04
C TYR A 191 13.32 15.87 4.47
N GLN A 192 13.38 17.04 5.11
CA GLN A 192 13.85 17.16 6.50
C GLN A 192 12.96 16.39 7.46
N ALA A 193 11.62 16.53 7.33
CA ALA A 193 10.68 15.79 8.16
C ALA A 193 10.79 14.27 7.99
N LEU A 194 11.15 13.80 6.80
CA LEU A 194 11.38 12.37 6.54
C LEU A 194 12.68 11.88 7.16
N LEU A 195 13.77 12.67 7.08
CA LEU A 195 15.06 12.33 7.70
C LEU A 195 14.95 12.14 9.22
N GLU A 196 14.14 12.96 9.89
CA GLU A 196 13.95 12.88 11.34
C GLU A 196 13.25 11.57 11.77
N ARG A 197 12.47 10.97 10.89
CA ARG A 197 11.65 9.77 11.17
C ARG A 197 12.18 8.50 10.54
N ALA A 198 13.09 8.62 9.56
CA ALA A 198 13.45 7.49 8.72
C ALA A 198 14.49 6.58 9.37
N PRO A 199 14.21 5.27 9.54
CA PRO A 199 15.22 4.29 9.90
C PRO A 199 16.28 4.11 8.79
N HIS A 200 16.01 4.57 7.55
CA HIS A 200 16.87 4.47 6.38
C HIS A 200 17.28 5.85 5.87
N ALA A 201 17.83 6.70 6.76
CA ALA A 201 18.22 8.06 6.43
C ALA A 201 19.24 8.14 5.28
N GLU A 202 20.14 7.15 5.12
CA GLU A 202 21.12 7.10 4.03
C GLU A 202 20.43 6.93 2.67
N GLU A 203 19.52 5.98 2.55
CA GLU A 203 18.76 5.76 1.32
C GLU A 203 17.94 7.01 0.94
N MET A 204 17.34 7.68 1.93
CA MET A 204 16.58 8.91 1.72
C MET A 204 17.48 10.07 1.23
N ARG A 205 18.70 10.19 1.74
CA ARG A 205 19.69 11.18 1.27
C ARG A 205 20.09 10.92 -0.18
N LEU A 206 20.35 9.67 -0.53
CA LEU A 206 20.68 9.28 -1.90
C LEU A 206 19.51 9.52 -2.84
N PHE A 207 18.28 9.22 -2.40
CA PHE A 207 17.08 9.49 -3.20
C PHE A 207 16.95 10.99 -3.50
N HIS A 208 17.09 11.85 -2.51
CA HIS A 208 17.05 13.30 -2.70
C HIS A 208 18.18 13.80 -3.62
N LYS A 209 19.41 13.26 -3.51
CA LYS A 209 20.54 13.55 -4.40
C LYS A 209 20.18 13.21 -5.86
N HIS A 210 19.66 12.03 -6.12
CA HIS A 210 19.32 11.57 -7.48
C HIS A 210 18.08 12.25 -8.07
N LEU A 211 17.15 12.75 -7.24
CA LEU A 211 16.05 13.60 -7.70
C LEU A 211 16.57 14.90 -8.35
N GLY A 212 17.58 15.53 -7.78
CA GLY A 212 18.18 16.75 -8.32
C GLY A 212 18.88 16.52 -9.65
N ALA A 213 19.50 15.36 -9.85
CA ALA A 213 20.18 15.00 -11.09
C ALA A 213 19.22 14.63 -12.25
N ALA A 214 18.02 14.19 -11.95
CA ALA A 214 17.01 13.79 -12.94
C ALA A 214 16.22 15.00 -13.51
N ALA A 215 16.40 16.19 -12.94
CA ALA A 215 15.71 17.42 -13.36
C ALA A 215 16.53 18.30 -14.34
N GLY A 216 17.77 17.93 -14.66
CA GLY A 216 18.67 18.59 -15.61
C GLY A 216 18.81 17.80 -16.89
#